data_bb56bd4efd362f04f7be0a91850e5899
#
_entry.id   bb56bd4efd362f04f7be0a91850e5899
#
_cell.length_a   1.000
_cell.length_b   1.000
_cell.length_c   1.000
_cell.angle_alpha   90.00
_cell.angle_beta   90.00
_cell.angle_gamma   90.00
#
_symmetry.space_group_name_H-M   'P 1'
#
loop_
_entity.id
_entity.type
_entity.pdbx_description
1 polymer ?
#
loop_
_entity_poly.entity_id
_entity_poly.type
_entity_poly.pdbx_seq_one_letter_code
_entity_poly.pdbx_strand_id
1 'polypeptide(L)'
;MVYSKDINLSFGGNVMHYNESAENYLETILILSKTLPVVRAVDIANELGFKKSSVSVAMKQLREKEHIVVSSAGFITLTESGRAIADMVYDRHETITKFLTTLGVPEDIASEDACRIEHVISPESFQALKKHSESL
;
A
#
# COMPACT_ATOMS: atom_id res chain seq x y z
N MET A 1 7.46 -7.02 1.41
CA MET A 1 6.50 -6.37 2.31
C MET A 1 5.69 -7.44 3.00
N VAL A 2 5.96 -7.65 4.28
CA VAL A 2 5.23 -8.67 5.04
C VAL A 2 4.07 -7.98 5.74
N TYR A 3 2.87 -8.23 5.25
CA TYR A 3 1.66 -7.82 5.96
C TYR A 3 1.31 -8.90 6.94
N SER A 4 1.43 -8.60 8.20
CA SER A 4 0.92 -9.49 9.23
C SER A 4 -0.60 -9.50 9.17
N LYS A 5 -1.17 -10.62 8.77
CA LYS A 5 -2.62 -10.82 8.76
C LYS A 5 -3.22 -10.77 10.17
N ASP A 6 -2.36 -10.84 11.17
CA ASP A 6 -2.75 -11.02 12.56
C ASP A 6 -2.75 -9.73 13.35
N ILE A 7 -2.52 -8.60 12.70
CA ILE A 7 -2.73 -7.32 13.34
C ILE A 7 -4.23 -7.10 13.37
N ASN A 8 -4.84 -7.73 14.33
CA ASN A 8 -6.20 -7.44 14.70
C ASN A 8 -6.19 -6.07 15.36
N LEU A 9 -6.22 -5.06 14.52
CA LEU A 9 -6.29 -3.70 14.99
C LEU A 9 -7.68 -3.49 15.53
N SER A 10 -7.81 -3.57 16.82
CA SER A 10 -9.04 -3.30 17.54
C SER A 10 -9.45 -1.83 17.47
N PHE A 11 -8.86 -1.07 16.57
CA PHE A 11 -9.20 0.34 16.34
C PHE A 11 -10.25 0.46 15.26
N GLY A 12 -11.49 0.67 15.64
CA GLY A 12 -12.54 0.93 14.66
C GLY A 12 -12.94 -0.27 13.80
N GLY A 13 -12.55 -1.46 14.19
CA GLY A 13 -13.03 -2.70 13.60
C GLY A 13 -12.69 -2.88 12.12
N ASN A 14 -13.63 -3.47 11.40
CA ASN A 14 -13.44 -3.92 10.01
C ASN A 14 -13.12 -2.81 9.01
N VAL A 15 -13.49 -1.56 9.30
CA VAL A 15 -13.33 -0.45 8.34
C VAL A 15 -11.85 -0.08 8.16
N MET A 16 -11.08 0.03 9.25
CA MET A 16 -9.65 0.33 9.15
C MET A 16 -8.88 -0.82 8.51
N HIS A 17 -9.24 -2.05 8.84
CA HIS A 17 -8.61 -3.22 8.25
C HIS A 17 -8.86 -3.29 6.74
N TYR A 18 -10.07 -2.97 6.29
CA TYR A 18 -10.40 -2.92 4.88
C TYR A 18 -9.59 -1.86 4.14
N ASN A 19 -9.54 -0.63 4.68
CA ASN A 19 -8.79 0.46 4.06
C ASN A 19 -7.31 0.15 3.97
N GLU A 20 -6.75 -0.43 5.00
CA GLU A 20 -5.35 -0.84 5.05
C GLU A 20 -5.05 -1.87 3.95
N SER A 21 -5.90 -2.87 3.81
CA SER A 21 -5.75 -3.89 2.78
C SER A 21 -5.87 -3.29 1.37
N ALA A 22 -6.88 -2.46 1.14
CA ALA A 22 -7.08 -1.80 -0.15
C ALA A 22 -5.88 -0.93 -0.52
N GLU A 23 -5.38 -0.15 0.42
CA GLU A 23 -4.21 0.71 0.22
C GLU A 23 -2.97 -0.12 -0.13
N ASN A 24 -2.77 -1.23 0.56
CA ASN A 24 -1.65 -2.12 0.29
C ASN A 24 -1.69 -2.68 -1.13
N TYR A 25 -2.85 -3.15 -1.56
CA TYR A 25 -3.02 -3.66 -2.92
C TYR A 25 -2.79 -2.58 -3.97
N LEU A 26 -3.34 -1.39 -3.76
CA LEU A 26 -3.19 -0.29 -4.72
C LEU A 26 -1.73 0.18 -4.82
N GLU A 27 -1.04 0.26 -3.70
CA GLU A 27 0.39 0.57 -3.69
C GLU A 27 1.20 -0.49 -4.44
N THR A 28 0.88 -1.76 -4.21
CA THR A 28 1.56 -2.86 -4.88
C THR A 28 1.37 -2.80 -6.40
N ILE A 29 0.16 -2.50 -6.86
CA ILE A 29 -0.11 -2.32 -8.29
C ILE A 29 0.74 -1.17 -8.85
N LEU A 30 0.81 -0.05 -8.14
CA LEU A 30 1.64 1.08 -8.55
C LEU A 30 3.11 0.69 -8.70
N ILE A 31 3.65 0.02 -7.69
CA ILE A 31 5.06 -0.39 -7.69
C ILE A 31 5.34 -1.37 -8.83
N LEU A 32 4.50 -2.39 -8.99
CA LEU A 32 4.67 -3.37 -10.06
C LEU A 32 4.54 -2.75 -11.45
N SER A 33 3.67 -1.75 -11.61
CA SER A 33 3.49 -1.07 -12.89
C SER A 33 4.74 -0.33 -13.36
N LYS A 34 5.66 -0.03 -12.45
CA LYS A 34 6.91 0.65 -12.79
C LYS A 34 7.95 -0.29 -13.40
N THR A 35 7.85 -1.58 -13.15
CA THR A 35 8.84 -2.57 -13.58
C THR A 35 8.29 -3.61 -14.55
N LEU A 36 6.98 -3.85 -14.56
CA LEU A 36 6.35 -4.82 -15.43
C LEU A 36 5.61 -4.12 -16.56
N PRO A 37 5.63 -4.69 -17.79
CA PRO A 37 4.87 -4.13 -18.90
C PRO A 37 3.36 -4.17 -18.66
N VAL A 38 2.88 -5.21 -17.98
CA VAL A 38 1.47 -5.35 -17.55
C VAL A 38 1.44 -5.99 -16.17
N VAL A 39 0.41 -5.66 -15.38
CA VAL A 39 0.21 -6.21 -14.05
C VAL A 39 -1.00 -7.13 -14.06
N ARG A 40 -0.86 -8.32 -13.54
CA ARG A 40 -1.92 -9.31 -13.40
C ARG A 40 -2.07 -9.70 -11.93
N ALA A 41 -3.19 -10.33 -11.60
CA ALA A 41 -3.43 -10.80 -10.23
C ALA A 41 -2.33 -11.74 -9.72
N VAL A 42 -1.76 -12.58 -10.61
CA VAL A 42 -0.67 -13.48 -10.24
C VAL A 42 0.58 -12.72 -9.81
N ASP A 43 0.86 -11.59 -10.44
CA ASP A 43 2.03 -10.77 -10.09
C ASP A 43 1.87 -10.19 -8.68
N ILE A 44 0.66 -9.77 -8.35
CA ILE A 44 0.34 -9.24 -7.01
C ILE A 44 0.45 -10.35 -5.97
N ALA A 45 -0.10 -11.53 -6.27
CA ALA A 45 -0.04 -12.67 -5.36
C ALA A 45 1.40 -13.08 -5.07
N ASN A 46 2.25 -13.11 -6.09
CA ASN A 46 3.66 -13.45 -5.94
C ASN A 46 4.40 -12.39 -5.12
N GLU A 47 4.14 -11.11 -5.37
CA GLU A 47 4.80 -10.02 -4.67
C GLU A 47 4.45 -10.00 -3.18
N LEU A 48 3.19 -10.22 -2.84
CA LEU A 48 2.71 -10.16 -1.47
C LEU A 48 2.77 -11.49 -0.74
N GLY A 49 3.02 -12.59 -1.45
CA GLY A 49 2.99 -13.92 -0.85
C GLY A 49 1.59 -14.35 -0.41
N PHE A 50 0.57 -13.85 -1.07
CA PHE A 50 -0.82 -14.15 -0.76
C PHE A 50 -1.38 -15.22 -1.69
N LYS A 51 -2.45 -15.89 -1.25
CA LYS A 51 -3.15 -16.86 -2.07
C LYS A 51 -3.83 -16.16 -3.25
N LYS A 52 -3.82 -16.80 -4.42
CA LYS A 52 -4.47 -16.27 -5.62
C LYS A 52 -5.95 -15.99 -5.40
N SER A 53 -6.63 -16.86 -4.65
CA SER A 53 -8.06 -16.67 -4.34
C SER A 53 -8.31 -15.40 -3.53
N SER A 54 -7.45 -15.10 -2.56
CA SER A 54 -7.54 -13.87 -1.75
C SER A 54 -7.33 -12.63 -2.61
N VAL A 55 -6.35 -12.68 -3.50
CA VAL A 55 -6.06 -11.57 -4.42
C VAL A 55 -7.22 -11.35 -5.39
N SER A 56 -7.80 -12.43 -5.91
CA SER A 56 -8.94 -12.33 -6.82
C SER A 56 -10.15 -11.64 -6.17
N VAL A 57 -10.43 -11.97 -4.91
CA VAL A 57 -11.50 -11.32 -4.16
C VAL A 57 -11.20 -9.83 -3.96
N ALA A 58 -9.96 -9.51 -3.60
CA ALA A 58 -9.55 -8.12 -3.40
C ALA A 58 -9.64 -7.31 -4.70
N MET A 59 -9.22 -7.88 -5.82
CA MET A 59 -9.29 -7.21 -7.12
C MET A 59 -10.74 -6.96 -7.54
N LYS A 60 -11.63 -7.90 -7.26
CA LYS A 60 -13.05 -7.72 -7.51
C LYS A 60 -13.61 -6.53 -6.72
N GLN A 61 -13.26 -6.45 -5.43
CA GLN A 61 -13.70 -5.34 -4.58
C GLN A 61 -13.16 -3.99 -5.06
N LEU A 62 -11.89 -3.93 -5.45
CA LEU A 62 -11.29 -2.71 -5.96
C LEU A 62 -11.92 -2.28 -7.28
N ARG A 63 -12.25 -3.23 -8.15
CA ARG A 63 -12.91 -2.95 -9.41
C ARG A 63 -14.33 -2.40 -9.18
N GLU A 64 -15.08 -3.00 -8.23
CA GLU A 64 -16.41 -2.54 -7.88
C GLU A 64 -16.40 -1.12 -7.30
N LYS A 65 -15.35 -0.74 -6.61
CA LYS A 65 -15.15 0.61 -6.10
C LYS A 65 -14.53 1.56 -7.12
N GLU A 66 -14.26 1.07 -8.32
CA GLU A 66 -13.72 1.84 -9.43
C GLU A 66 -12.32 2.40 -9.16
N HIS A 67 -11.53 1.71 -8.34
CA HIS A 67 -10.13 2.06 -8.11
C HIS A 67 -9.19 1.39 -9.11
N ILE A 68 -9.64 0.36 -9.77
CA ILE A 68 -8.89 -0.33 -10.82
C ILE A 68 -9.81 -0.68 -11.99
N VAL A 69 -9.19 -0.88 -13.14
CA VAL A 69 -9.82 -1.45 -14.33
C VAL A 69 -9.10 -2.76 -14.64
N VAL A 70 -9.85 -3.80 -14.94
CA VAL A 70 -9.29 -5.09 -15.35
C VAL A 70 -9.75 -5.36 -16.79
N SER A 71 -8.79 -5.52 -17.70
CA SER A 71 -9.10 -5.80 -19.11
C SER A 71 -9.59 -7.23 -19.29
N SER A 72 -10.09 -7.55 -20.47
CA SER A 72 -10.50 -8.91 -20.80
C SER A 72 -9.33 -9.91 -20.75
N ALA A 73 -8.09 -9.43 -20.93
CA ALA A 73 -6.89 -10.23 -20.81
C ALA A 73 -6.38 -10.35 -19.37
N GLY A 74 -7.06 -9.73 -18.41
CA GLY A 74 -6.67 -9.76 -17.01
C GLY A 74 -5.62 -8.72 -16.61
N PHE A 75 -5.37 -7.73 -17.45
CA PHE A 75 -4.42 -6.65 -17.15
C PHE A 75 -5.07 -5.62 -16.23
N ILE A 76 -4.38 -5.33 -15.13
CA ILE A 76 -4.88 -4.43 -14.07
C ILE A 76 -4.21 -3.07 -14.23
N THR A 77 -5.03 -2.02 -14.27
CA THR A 77 -4.56 -0.64 -14.28
C THR A 77 -5.29 0.17 -13.22
N LEU A 78 -4.59 1.15 -12.64
CA LEU A 78 -5.18 2.05 -11.66
C LEU A 78 -6.04 3.09 -12.37
N THR A 79 -7.21 3.37 -11.81
CA THR A 79 -8.00 4.54 -12.20
C THR A 79 -7.40 5.79 -11.56
N GLU A 80 -7.95 6.95 -11.88
CA GLU A 80 -7.51 8.20 -11.25
C GLU A 80 -7.63 8.12 -9.71
N SER A 81 -8.76 7.61 -9.20
CA SER A 81 -8.94 7.47 -7.75
C SER A 81 -8.02 6.44 -7.13
N GLY A 82 -7.82 5.31 -7.80
CA GLY A 82 -6.87 4.29 -7.34
C GLY A 82 -5.43 4.80 -7.32
N ARG A 83 -5.06 5.57 -8.34
CA ARG A 83 -3.73 6.17 -8.43
C ARG A 83 -3.50 7.19 -7.31
N ALA A 84 -4.51 8.01 -7.00
CA ALA A 84 -4.41 8.99 -5.92
C ALA A 84 -4.16 8.31 -4.57
N ILE A 85 -4.87 7.21 -4.29
CA ILE A 85 -4.66 6.45 -3.07
C ILE A 85 -3.27 5.82 -3.05
N ALA A 86 -2.87 5.19 -4.15
CA ALA A 86 -1.56 4.54 -4.24
C ALA A 86 -0.42 5.55 -4.08
N ASP A 87 -0.52 6.71 -4.70
CA ASP A 87 0.50 7.76 -4.58
C ASP A 87 0.60 8.28 -3.14
N MET A 88 -0.53 8.45 -2.47
CA MET A 88 -0.56 8.87 -1.07
C MET A 88 0.16 7.87 -0.16
N VAL A 89 -0.14 6.59 -0.32
CA VAL A 89 0.48 5.53 0.49
C VAL A 89 1.97 5.43 0.19
N TYR A 90 2.33 5.52 -1.08
CA TYR A 90 3.72 5.47 -1.50
C TYR A 90 4.53 6.64 -0.93
N ASP A 91 3.97 7.85 -0.95
CA ASP A 91 4.60 9.03 -0.35
C ASP A 91 4.82 8.84 1.16
N ARG A 92 3.83 8.28 1.85
CA ARG A 92 3.95 7.96 3.28
C ARG A 92 5.08 6.97 3.52
N HIS A 93 5.15 5.92 2.71
CA HIS A 93 6.18 4.90 2.84
C HIS A 93 7.58 5.51 2.70
N GLU A 94 7.80 6.27 1.64
CA GLU A 94 9.08 6.90 1.35
C GLU A 94 9.49 7.87 2.47
N THR A 95 8.57 8.72 2.89
CA THR A 95 8.81 9.74 3.90
C THR A 95 9.13 9.12 5.26
N ILE A 96 8.35 8.13 5.69
CA ILE A 96 8.55 7.48 6.99
C ILE A 96 9.85 6.69 7.00
N THR A 97 10.13 5.95 5.92
CA THR A 97 11.38 5.20 5.79
C THR A 97 12.58 6.14 5.91
N LYS A 98 12.55 7.24 5.17
CA LYS A 98 13.63 8.23 5.19
C LYS A 98 13.80 8.84 6.59
N PHE A 99 12.70 9.19 7.24
CA PHE A 99 12.74 9.76 8.58
C PHE A 99 13.40 8.79 9.57
N LEU A 100 13.00 7.54 9.55
CA LEU A 100 13.56 6.53 10.46
C LEU A 100 15.04 6.26 10.17
N THR A 101 15.43 6.18 8.91
CA THR A 101 16.85 5.98 8.56
C THR A 101 17.71 7.17 8.98
N THR A 102 17.17 8.37 8.90
CA THR A 102 17.87 9.58 9.37
C THR A 102 18.11 9.51 10.89
N LEU A 103 17.22 8.86 11.64
CA LEU A 103 17.39 8.66 13.07
C LEU A 103 18.35 7.51 13.41
N GLY A 104 18.84 6.79 12.43
CA GLY A 104 19.80 5.70 12.63
C GLY A 104 19.17 4.30 12.57
N VAL A 105 17.91 4.20 12.19
CA VAL A 105 17.27 2.89 12.03
C VAL A 105 17.77 2.24 10.74
N PRO A 106 18.20 0.97 10.76
CA PRO A 106 18.60 0.28 9.53
C PRO A 106 17.49 0.31 8.48
N GLU A 107 17.86 0.45 7.22
CA GLU A 107 16.91 0.66 6.12
C GLU A 107 15.85 -0.45 6.01
N ASP A 108 16.26 -1.71 6.18
CA ASP A 108 15.33 -2.84 6.11
C ASP A 108 14.28 -2.77 7.22
N ILE A 109 14.68 -2.44 8.43
CA ILE A 109 13.77 -2.28 9.57
C ILE A 109 12.89 -1.05 9.37
N ALA A 110 13.46 0.06 8.94
CA ALA A 110 12.72 1.29 8.68
C ALA A 110 11.63 1.07 7.63
N SER A 111 11.94 0.36 6.56
CA SER A 111 10.98 0.04 5.50
C SER A 111 9.86 -0.86 6.00
N GLU A 112 10.16 -1.87 6.81
CA GLU A 112 9.14 -2.74 7.40
C GLU A 112 8.21 -1.97 8.33
N ASP A 113 8.76 -1.12 9.18
CA ASP A 113 7.95 -0.32 10.10
C ASP A 113 7.11 0.69 9.34
N ALA A 114 7.67 1.32 8.30
CA ALA A 114 6.95 2.24 7.45
C ALA A 114 5.74 1.58 6.80
N CYS A 115 5.87 0.33 6.36
CA CYS A 115 4.76 -0.43 5.77
C CYS A 115 3.58 -0.58 6.72
N ARG A 116 3.82 -0.57 8.01
CA ARG A 116 2.76 -0.67 9.01
C ARG A 116 2.21 0.71 9.36
N ILE A 117 3.08 1.66 9.57
CA ILE A 117 2.72 3.03 10.01
C ILE A 117 1.93 3.76 8.93
N GLU A 118 2.27 3.58 7.66
CA GLU A 118 1.69 4.32 6.54
C GLU A 118 0.17 4.19 6.43
N HIS A 119 -0.37 3.07 6.91
CA HIS A 119 -1.81 2.80 6.82
C HIS A 119 -2.60 3.27 8.04
N VAL A 120 -1.93 3.58 9.13
CA VAL A 120 -2.59 3.89 10.40
C VAL A 120 -2.33 5.31 10.90
N ILE A 121 -1.32 5.97 10.36
CA ILE A 121 -0.97 7.32 10.78
C ILE A 121 -2.03 8.32 10.27
N SER A 122 -2.40 9.27 11.13
CA SER A 122 -3.35 10.31 10.74
C SER A 122 -2.71 11.27 9.73
N PRO A 123 -3.53 11.96 8.91
CA PRO A 123 -3.01 12.99 8.02
C PRO A 123 -2.25 14.10 8.78
N GLU A 124 -2.75 14.48 9.94
CA GLU A 124 -2.13 15.53 10.76
C GLU A 124 -0.74 15.12 11.22
N SER A 125 -0.61 13.91 11.76
CA SER A 125 0.67 13.39 12.22
C SER A 125 1.65 13.18 11.07
N PHE A 126 1.15 12.70 9.94
CA PHE A 126 2.00 12.52 8.76
C PHE A 126 2.52 13.86 8.24
N GLN A 127 1.68 14.88 8.13
CA GLN A 127 2.10 16.20 7.66
C GLN A 127 3.13 16.83 8.59
N ALA A 128 2.97 16.67 9.89
CA ALA A 128 3.95 17.16 10.86
C ALA A 128 5.29 16.45 10.70
N LEU A 129 5.27 15.14 10.54
CA LEU A 129 6.46 14.32 10.32
C LEU A 129 7.15 14.69 9.01
N LYS A 130 6.39 14.86 7.94
CA LYS A 130 6.89 15.22 6.62
C LYS A 130 7.57 16.59 6.64
N LYS A 131 6.92 17.57 7.25
CA LYS A 131 7.45 18.92 7.39
C LYS A 131 8.79 18.92 8.14
N HIS A 132 8.87 18.18 9.23
CA HIS A 132 10.10 18.05 10.01
C HIS A 132 11.19 17.33 9.20
N SER A 133 10.84 16.28 8.50
CA SER A 133 11.76 15.51 7.65
C SER A 133 12.38 16.39 6.55
N GLU A 134 11.62 17.29 5.97
CA GLU A 134 12.11 18.22 4.94
C GLU A 134 13.12 19.23 5.49
N SER A 135 13.08 19.52 6.78
CA SER A 135 14.00 20.46 7.41
C SER A 135 15.31 19.82 7.88
N LEU A 136 15.44 18.50 7.76
CA LEU A 136 16.68 17.78 8.11
C LEU A 136 17.72 17.84 6.93
#